data_2fd851e53ef7694ae4f98f571ecac53c
#
_entry.id   2fd851e53ef7694ae4f98f571ecac53c
#
_cell.length_a   1.000
_cell.length_b   1.000
_cell.length_c   1.000
_cell.angle_alpha   90.00
_cell.angle_beta   90.00
_cell.angle_gamma   90.00
#
_symmetry.space_group_name_H-M   'P 1'
#
loop_
_entity.id
_entity.type
_entity.pdbx_description
1 polymer ?
#
loop_
_entity_poly.entity_id
_entity_poly.type
_entity_poly.pdbx_seq_one_letter_code
_entity_poly.pdbx_strand_id
1 'polypeptide(L)'
;FRVNRSQVVVNDAANGQVYDLESLQRVDNWDKVQDAPTDQTVVDEQLVQQDKEKPKANPDHLGARPGRTTILHVLDNDTDKGGHILSIAGVTQPGNPNASVSIAPDGQTLIYKLTDQGGDSDFTYQLSNGVAEEKGDVNVQDRGLTENEPPVLREGASDPSLTVASSGTLPIQVLDQ
;
A
#
# COMPACT_ATOMS: atom_id res chain seq x y z
N PHE A 1 23.25 -6.84 -6.24
CA PHE A 1 22.98 -8.01 -7.07
C PHE A 1 22.04 -7.60 -8.20
N ARG A 2 22.46 -7.83 -9.44
CA ARG A 2 21.55 -7.69 -10.60
C ARG A 2 21.62 -8.94 -11.46
N VAL A 3 20.50 -9.46 -11.85
CA VAL A 3 20.40 -10.59 -12.78
C VAL A 3 19.84 -10.07 -14.10
N ASN A 4 20.57 -10.27 -15.18
CA ASN A 4 20.12 -9.96 -16.52
C ASN A 4 20.32 -11.21 -17.40
N ARG A 5 19.25 -11.79 -17.92
CA ARG A 5 19.26 -12.94 -18.86
C ARG A 5 20.18 -14.09 -18.44
N SER A 6 20.02 -14.61 -17.22
CA SER A 6 20.86 -15.67 -16.64
C SER A 6 22.30 -15.29 -16.26
N GLN A 7 22.78 -14.09 -16.52
CA GLN A 7 24.06 -13.65 -15.99
C GLN A 7 23.89 -12.97 -14.62
N VAL A 8 24.70 -13.39 -13.67
CA VAL A 8 24.73 -12.81 -12.33
C VAL A 8 26.05 -12.06 -12.16
N VAL A 9 25.95 -10.77 -11.93
CA VAL A 9 27.13 -9.93 -11.72
C VAL A 9 27.13 -9.32 -10.33
N VAL A 10 28.31 -9.15 -9.76
CA VAL A 10 28.54 -8.48 -8.48
C VAL A 10 29.33 -7.21 -8.74
N ASN A 11 28.80 -6.10 -8.23
CA ASN A 11 29.52 -4.83 -8.25
C ASN A 11 30.17 -4.60 -6.88
N ASP A 12 31.48 -4.37 -6.88
CA ASP A 12 32.20 -3.89 -5.72
C ASP A 12 32.00 -2.38 -5.59
N ALA A 13 31.20 -2.00 -4.60
CA ALA A 13 30.84 -0.60 -4.38
C ALA A 13 32.01 0.27 -3.89
N ALA A 14 33.11 -0.34 -3.43
CA ALA A 14 34.26 0.39 -2.92
C ALA A 14 35.20 0.87 -4.05
N ASN A 15 35.29 0.11 -5.14
CA ASN A 15 36.20 0.42 -6.25
C ASN A 15 35.50 0.48 -7.62
N GLY A 16 34.18 0.21 -7.68
CA GLY A 16 33.38 0.26 -8.90
C GLY A 16 33.65 -0.90 -9.87
N GLN A 17 34.34 -1.96 -9.42
CA GLN A 17 34.63 -3.12 -10.27
C GLN A 17 33.43 -4.07 -10.32
N VAL A 18 33.20 -4.65 -11.50
CA VAL A 18 32.14 -5.62 -11.75
C VAL A 18 32.75 -6.97 -12.06
N TYR A 19 32.24 -8.01 -11.39
CA TYR A 19 32.67 -9.39 -11.58
C TYR A 19 31.50 -10.24 -12.07
N ASP A 20 31.75 -11.08 -13.06
CA ASP A 20 30.83 -12.13 -13.46
C ASP A 20 30.96 -13.30 -12.49
N LEU A 21 29.82 -13.72 -11.88
CA LEU A 21 29.83 -14.79 -10.87
C LEU A 21 30.01 -16.19 -11.45
N GLU A 22 29.69 -16.39 -12.70
CA GLU A 22 29.82 -17.70 -13.34
C GLU A 22 31.27 -17.99 -13.74
N SER A 23 31.94 -17.00 -14.32
CA SER A 23 33.35 -17.10 -14.71
C SER A 23 34.35 -16.68 -13.63
N LEU A 24 33.89 -15.99 -12.59
CA LEU A 24 34.71 -15.34 -11.54
C LEU A 24 35.73 -14.37 -12.10
N GLN A 25 35.48 -13.83 -13.29
CA GLN A 25 36.34 -12.88 -13.95
C GLN A 25 35.82 -11.45 -13.82
N ARG A 26 36.75 -10.51 -13.76
CA ARG A 26 36.40 -9.09 -13.83
C ARG A 26 35.91 -8.74 -15.22
N VAL A 27 34.78 -8.03 -15.28
CA VAL A 27 34.23 -7.48 -16.52
C VAL A 27 34.87 -6.12 -16.77
N ASP A 28 35.83 -6.05 -17.68
CA ASP A 28 36.58 -4.83 -18.00
C ASP A 28 36.48 -4.39 -19.48
N ASN A 29 35.65 -5.12 -20.26
CA ASN A 29 35.49 -4.88 -21.70
C ASN A 29 34.15 -4.22 -22.04
N TRP A 30 33.75 -3.24 -21.28
CA TRP A 30 32.52 -2.46 -21.52
C TRP A 30 32.48 -1.84 -22.93
N ASP A 31 33.63 -1.53 -23.51
CA ASP A 31 33.77 -0.97 -24.86
C ASP A 31 33.24 -1.96 -25.95
N LYS A 32 33.29 -3.24 -25.67
CA LYS A 32 32.79 -4.27 -26.60
C LYS A 32 31.29 -4.53 -26.48
N VAL A 33 30.66 -4.07 -25.42
CA VAL A 33 29.22 -4.18 -25.21
C VAL A 33 28.46 -3.20 -26.11
N GLN A 34 29.14 -2.15 -26.60
CA GLN A 34 28.54 -1.16 -27.50
C GLN A 34 28.51 -1.62 -28.97
N ASP A 35 29.34 -2.60 -29.33
CA ASP A 35 29.47 -3.09 -30.71
C ASP A 35 28.81 -4.45 -30.95
N ALA A 36 27.93 -4.91 -30.07
CA ALA A 36 27.03 -6.01 -30.43
C ALA A 36 26.23 -5.55 -31.65
N PRO A 37 26.25 -6.32 -32.77
CA PRO A 37 25.51 -5.96 -33.96
C PRO A 37 24.08 -5.64 -33.51
N THR A 38 23.66 -4.45 -33.83
CA THR A 38 22.26 -4.05 -33.72
C THR A 38 21.52 -4.86 -34.77
N ASP A 39 21.31 -6.14 -34.48
CA ASP A 39 20.17 -6.80 -35.06
C ASP A 39 18.99 -6.05 -34.47
N GLN A 40 18.60 -5.01 -35.20
CA GLN A 40 17.31 -4.37 -35.02
C GLN A 40 16.24 -5.39 -35.47
N THR A 41 16.14 -6.50 -34.78
CA THR A 41 14.84 -6.92 -34.39
C THR A 41 14.34 -5.74 -33.59
N VAL A 42 13.58 -4.91 -34.29
CA VAL A 42 12.58 -4.08 -33.67
C VAL A 42 11.89 -5.03 -32.70
N VAL A 43 12.42 -5.17 -31.49
CA VAL A 43 11.61 -5.52 -30.36
C VAL A 43 10.66 -4.35 -30.43
N ASP A 44 9.52 -4.62 -31.09
CA ASP A 44 8.35 -3.81 -30.89
C ASP A 44 8.43 -3.49 -29.41
N GLU A 45 8.90 -2.31 -29.08
CA GLU A 45 8.58 -1.69 -27.83
C GLU A 45 7.06 -1.56 -27.94
N GLN A 46 6.38 -2.68 -27.75
CA GLN A 46 5.18 -2.63 -27.00
C GLN A 46 5.65 -2.03 -25.69
N LEU A 47 5.79 -0.71 -25.75
CA LEU A 47 5.49 0.12 -24.61
C LEU A 47 4.39 -0.67 -23.95
N VAL A 48 4.72 -1.38 -22.89
CA VAL A 48 3.71 -1.84 -21.96
C VAL A 48 2.95 -0.56 -21.76
N GLN A 49 1.84 -0.43 -22.49
CA GLN A 49 0.92 0.68 -22.25
C GLN A 49 0.56 0.41 -20.81
N GLN A 50 1.31 1.09 -19.98
CA GLN A 50 1.08 1.10 -18.55
C GLN A 50 -0.36 1.53 -18.50
N ASP A 51 -1.21 0.58 -18.14
CA ASP A 51 -2.64 0.74 -18.24
C ASP A 51 -2.95 1.98 -17.44
N LYS A 52 -3.23 3.09 -18.14
CA LYS A 52 -3.51 4.38 -17.51
C LYS A 52 -4.89 4.38 -16.88
N GLU A 53 -5.44 3.18 -16.62
CA GLU A 53 -6.66 3.06 -15.86
C GLU A 53 -6.44 3.70 -14.49
N LYS A 54 -7.36 4.58 -14.18
CA LYS A 54 -7.41 5.19 -12.87
C LYS A 54 -7.76 4.14 -11.83
N PRO A 55 -7.16 4.23 -10.65
CA PRO A 55 -7.64 3.44 -9.52
C PRO A 55 -9.10 3.83 -9.23
N LYS A 56 -9.84 2.95 -8.60
CA LYS A 56 -11.21 3.20 -8.21
C LYS A 56 -11.26 3.44 -6.70
N ALA A 57 -11.58 4.66 -6.31
CA ALA A 57 -11.90 5.00 -4.93
C ALA A 57 -13.38 4.68 -4.66
N ASN A 58 -13.66 4.01 -3.56
CA ASN A 58 -15.00 3.77 -3.06
C ASN A 58 -15.25 4.64 -1.80
N PRO A 59 -16.49 5.09 -1.56
CA PRO A 59 -16.78 5.90 -0.39
C PRO A 59 -16.54 5.14 0.92
N ASP A 60 -15.97 5.86 1.90
CA ASP A 60 -15.68 5.34 3.24
C ASP A 60 -16.68 5.86 4.27
N HIS A 61 -17.19 4.95 5.10
CA HIS A 61 -18.04 5.26 6.24
C HIS A 61 -17.39 4.73 7.52
N LEU A 62 -16.72 5.61 8.24
CA LEU A 62 -15.89 5.25 9.39
C LEU A 62 -16.42 5.88 10.67
N GLY A 63 -15.93 5.44 11.82
CA GLY A 63 -16.29 5.99 13.12
C GLY A 63 -15.07 6.46 13.87
N ALA A 64 -15.20 7.59 14.60
CA ALA A 64 -14.18 8.07 15.52
C ALA A 64 -14.81 8.48 16.85
N ARG A 65 -14.02 8.45 17.92
CA ARG A 65 -14.45 8.89 19.25
C ARG A 65 -13.88 10.24 19.61
N PRO A 66 -14.67 11.12 20.25
CA PRO A 66 -14.19 12.39 20.77
C PRO A 66 -12.99 12.22 21.70
N GLY A 67 -12.06 13.17 21.68
CA GLY A 67 -10.87 13.18 22.49
C GLY A 67 -9.80 12.16 22.09
N ARG A 68 -9.93 11.51 20.92
CA ARG A 68 -9.01 10.47 20.48
C ARG A 68 -8.42 10.72 19.10
N THR A 69 -7.29 10.07 18.86
CA THR A 69 -6.72 9.90 17.52
C THR A 69 -7.10 8.52 17.00
N THR A 70 -7.62 8.46 15.80
CA THR A 70 -8.05 7.24 15.12
C THR A 70 -7.25 7.08 13.83
N ILE A 71 -6.79 5.88 13.54
CA ILE A 71 -6.21 5.54 12.24
C ILE A 71 -7.35 5.10 11.31
N LEU A 72 -7.46 5.74 10.17
CA LEU A 72 -8.49 5.44 9.17
C LEU A 72 -7.85 4.69 8.01
N HIS A 73 -8.38 3.53 7.70
CA HIS A 73 -7.94 2.62 6.63
C HIS A 73 -8.80 2.84 5.39
N VAL A 74 -8.63 3.98 4.74
CA VAL A 74 -9.46 4.39 3.60
C VAL A 74 -9.14 3.65 2.30
N LEU A 75 -8.04 2.91 2.23
CA LEU A 75 -7.66 2.14 1.05
C LEU A 75 -8.21 0.70 1.04
N ASP A 76 -8.82 0.23 2.13
CA ASP A 76 -9.21 -1.18 2.28
C ASP A 76 -10.32 -1.60 1.31
N ASN A 77 -11.15 -0.67 0.87
CA ASN A 77 -12.25 -0.90 -0.07
C ASN A 77 -11.93 -0.45 -1.50
N ASP A 78 -10.75 0.14 -1.73
CA ASP A 78 -10.31 0.66 -3.02
C ASP A 78 -9.72 -0.43 -3.91
N THR A 79 -9.75 -0.20 -5.21
CA THR A 79 -9.25 -1.19 -6.16
C THR A 79 -8.47 -0.55 -7.29
N ASP A 80 -7.46 -1.27 -7.78
CA ASP A 80 -6.74 -0.97 -9.02
C ASP A 80 -6.75 -2.20 -9.94
N LYS A 81 -7.29 -2.08 -11.13
CA LYS A 81 -7.35 -3.19 -12.08
C LYS A 81 -5.98 -3.56 -12.63
N GLY A 82 -5.06 -2.60 -12.67
CA GLY A 82 -3.68 -2.81 -13.08
C GLY A 82 -2.84 -3.54 -12.02
N GLY A 83 -3.36 -3.75 -10.81
CA GLY A 83 -2.64 -4.40 -9.71
C GLY A 83 -1.48 -3.57 -9.15
N HIS A 84 -1.50 -2.25 -9.35
CA HIS A 84 -0.50 -1.36 -8.78
C HIS A 84 -0.74 -1.17 -7.28
N ILE A 85 0.32 -0.77 -6.58
CA ILE A 85 0.22 -0.43 -5.15
C ILE A 85 -0.53 0.90 -5.02
N LEU A 86 -1.60 0.88 -4.22
CA LEU A 86 -2.37 2.07 -3.90
C LEU A 86 -1.69 2.86 -2.78
N SER A 87 -1.80 4.18 -2.84
CA SER A 87 -1.30 5.10 -1.82
C SER A 87 -2.15 6.36 -1.75
N ILE A 88 -2.05 7.08 -0.64
CA ILE A 88 -2.72 8.36 -0.44
C ILE A 88 -1.77 9.48 -0.82
N ALA A 89 -2.06 10.18 -1.92
CA ALA A 89 -1.26 11.30 -2.43
C ALA A 89 -1.60 12.64 -1.76
N GLY A 90 -2.84 12.78 -1.26
CA GLY A 90 -3.32 14.03 -0.65
C GLY A 90 -4.57 13.81 0.18
N VAL A 91 -4.87 14.75 1.07
CA VAL A 91 -6.09 14.77 1.88
C VAL A 91 -6.55 16.22 2.12
N THR A 92 -7.85 16.45 2.06
CA THR A 92 -8.44 17.74 2.44
C THR A 92 -8.73 17.76 3.94
N GLN A 93 -8.72 18.95 4.55
CA GLN A 93 -9.12 19.03 5.95
C GLN A 93 -10.63 18.86 6.11
N PRO A 94 -11.10 18.24 7.20
CA PRO A 94 -12.51 18.11 7.53
C PRO A 94 -13.20 19.47 7.62
N GLY A 95 -14.49 19.52 7.21
CA GLY A 95 -15.33 20.70 7.42
C GLY A 95 -15.64 20.97 8.90
N ASN A 96 -15.52 19.97 9.76
CA ASN A 96 -15.67 20.10 11.21
C ASN A 96 -14.44 20.78 11.82
N PRO A 97 -14.57 21.96 12.48
CA PRO A 97 -13.45 22.66 13.09
C PRO A 97 -12.83 21.91 14.27
N ASN A 98 -13.54 20.93 14.81
CA ASN A 98 -13.08 20.10 15.94
C ASN A 98 -12.26 18.88 15.50
N ALA A 99 -12.11 18.70 14.18
CA ALA A 99 -11.40 17.58 13.61
C ALA A 99 -10.20 18.05 12.78
N SER A 100 -9.19 17.18 12.69
CA SER A 100 -8.06 17.34 11.78
C SER A 100 -7.63 16.01 11.24
N VAL A 101 -7.09 16.00 10.02
CA VAL A 101 -6.60 14.80 9.38
C VAL A 101 -5.23 15.04 8.75
N SER A 102 -4.38 14.02 8.77
CA SER A 102 -3.09 14.01 8.10
C SER A 102 -2.80 12.62 7.54
N ILE A 103 -1.95 12.56 6.53
CA ILE A 103 -1.49 11.29 5.96
C ILE A 103 -0.43 10.70 6.91
N ALA A 104 -0.52 9.41 7.20
CA ALA A 104 0.50 8.70 7.96
C ALA A 104 1.82 8.59 7.16
N PRO A 105 2.98 8.42 7.81
CA PRO A 105 4.27 8.38 7.14
C PRO A 105 4.43 7.26 6.10
N ASP A 106 3.62 6.20 6.21
CA ASP A 106 3.59 5.08 5.27
C ASP A 106 2.83 5.40 3.97
N GLY A 107 2.05 6.50 3.95
CA GLY A 107 1.20 6.86 2.82
C GLY A 107 -0.01 5.92 2.59
N GLN A 108 -0.29 5.01 3.54
CA GLN A 108 -1.32 3.97 3.39
C GLN A 108 -2.56 4.24 4.25
N THR A 109 -2.42 5.05 5.29
CA THR A 109 -3.48 5.33 6.26
C THR A 109 -3.58 6.83 6.55
N LEU A 110 -4.72 7.24 7.11
CA LEU A 110 -4.92 8.60 7.60
C LEU A 110 -4.93 8.62 9.13
N ILE A 111 -4.28 9.62 9.69
CA ILE A 111 -4.32 9.92 11.13
C ILE A 111 -5.40 10.99 11.34
N TYR A 112 -6.52 10.59 11.90
CA TYR A 112 -7.66 11.45 12.18
C TYR A 112 -7.71 11.76 13.68
N LYS A 113 -7.82 13.05 14.02
CA LYS A 113 -7.92 13.50 15.40
C LYS A 113 -9.22 14.27 15.59
N LEU A 114 -10.03 13.82 16.53
CA LEU A 114 -11.27 14.47 16.95
C LEU A 114 -11.09 15.00 18.38
N THR A 115 -11.41 16.29 18.58
CA THR A 115 -11.37 16.88 19.93
C THR A 115 -12.54 16.41 20.78
N ASP A 116 -12.54 16.73 22.09
CA ASP A 116 -13.62 16.38 23.02
C ASP A 116 -14.99 16.99 22.63
N GLN A 117 -14.98 18.03 21.79
CA GLN A 117 -16.21 18.65 21.28
C GLN A 117 -16.95 17.75 20.28
N GLY A 118 -16.26 16.78 19.71
CA GLY A 118 -16.86 15.81 18.81
C GLY A 118 -17.43 16.40 17.50
N GLY A 119 -18.35 15.65 16.94
CA GLY A 119 -19.10 15.97 15.73
C GLY A 119 -18.64 15.22 14.49
N ASP A 120 -19.59 14.96 13.60
CA ASP A 120 -19.35 14.27 12.32
C ASP A 120 -18.45 15.08 11.39
N SER A 121 -17.77 14.41 10.50
CA SER A 121 -16.83 15.03 9.56
C SER A 121 -16.91 14.41 8.19
N ASP A 122 -16.89 15.27 7.17
CA ASP A 122 -16.72 14.88 5.77
C ASP A 122 -15.45 15.51 5.23
N PHE A 123 -14.69 14.74 4.48
CA PHE A 123 -13.50 15.19 3.78
C PHE A 123 -13.17 14.25 2.61
N THR A 124 -12.14 14.54 1.87
CA THR A 124 -11.75 13.73 0.72
C THR A 124 -10.26 13.45 0.72
N TYR A 125 -9.88 12.34 0.12
CA TYR A 125 -8.48 12.01 -0.13
C TYR A 125 -8.21 11.80 -1.62
N GLN A 126 -6.96 11.85 -1.98
CA GLN A 126 -6.47 11.58 -3.32
C GLN A 126 -5.83 10.20 -3.34
N LEU A 127 -6.52 9.26 -3.96
CA LEU A 127 -6.02 7.90 -4.21
C LEU A 127 -5.06 7.93 -5.38
N SER A 128 -3.90 7.31 -5.28
CA SER A 128 -2.92 7.19 -6.35
C SER A 128 -2.47 5.73 -6.52
N ASN A 129 -2.34 5.30 -7.77
CA ASN A 129 -1.71 4.03 -8.13
C ASN A 129 -0.29 4.22 -8.72
N GLY A 130 0.28 5.45 -8.58
CA GLY A 130 1.57 5.83 -9.16
C GLY A 130 1.52 6.23 -10.63
N VAL A 131 0.40 6.00 -11.33
CA VAL A 131 0.19 6.34 -12.76
C VAL A 131 -0.93 7.37 -12.92
N ALA A 132 -1.99 7.23 -12.15
CA ALA A 132 -3.16 8.08 -12.16
C ALA A 132 -3.71 8.28 -10.75
N GLU A 133 -4.57 9.26 -10.60
CA GLU A 133 -5.18 9.62 -9.33
C GLU A 133 -6.71 9.67 -9.44
N GLU A 134 -7.37 9.32 -8.35
CA GLU A 134 -8.82 9.39 -8.20
C GLU A 134 -9.17 9.97 -6.82
N LYS A 135 -10.32 10.61 -6.73
CA LYS A 135 -10.79 11.21 -5.48
C LYS A 135 -11.70 10.26 -4.73
N GLY A 136 -11.40 10.00 -3.45
CA GLY A 136 -12.24 9.26 -2.54
C GLY A 136 -12.95 10.17 -1.54
N ASP A 137 -14.19 9.85 -1.20
CA ASP A 137 -15.00 10.56 -0.21
C ASP A 137 -15.00 9.81 1.12
N VAL A 138 -14.79 10.51 2.23
CA VAL A 138 -14.75 9.94 3.58
C VAL A 138 -15.77 10.64 4.46
N ASN A 139 -16.66 9.86 5.05
CA ASN A 139 -17.56 10.28 6.12
C ASN A 139 -17.12 9.63 7.44
N VAL A 140 -16.86 10.43 8.44
CA VAL A 140 -16.51 9.97 9.80
C VAL A 140 -17.61 10.37 10.76
N GLN A 141 -18.28 9.38 11.32
CA GLN A 141 -19.31 9.58 12.35
C GLN A 141 -18.68 9.68 13.74
N ASP A 142 -19.13 10.65 14.51
CA ASP A 142 -18.83 10.72 15.91
C ASP A 142 -19.54 9.57 16.65
N ARG A 143 -18.74 8.66 17.20
CA ARG A 143 -19.17 7.56 18.05
C ARG A 143 -19.01 7.97 19.51
N GLY A 144 -20.00 8.62 20.06
CA GLY A 144 -19.98 9.13 21.43
C GLY A 144 -19.44 8.12 22.45
N LEU A 145 -18.97 8.60 23.59
CA LEU A 145 -18.31 7.76 24.60
C LEU A 145 -19.22 6.64 25.16
N THR A 146 -20.54 6.79 25.02
CA THR A 146 -21.55 5.83 25.48
C THR A 146 -21.99 4.81 24.46
N GLU A 147 -21.65 5.01 23.19
CA GLU A 147 -21.98 4.11 22.10
C GLU A 147 -20.91 3.03 21.96
N ASN A 148 -21.02 1.99 22.75
CA ASN A 148 -20.11 0.84 22.67
C ASN A 148 -20.94 -0.43 22.58
N GLU A 149 -21.12 -0.91 21.35
CA GLU A 149 -21.67 -2.23 21.14
C GLU A 149 -20.58 -3.29 21.34
N PRO A 150 -20.89 -4.41 22.00
CA PRO A 150 -19.93 -5.50 22.12
C PRO A 150 -19.60 -6.05 20.72
N PRO A 151 -18.39 -6.53 20.47
CA PRO A 151 -18.06 -7.18 19.23
C PRO A 151 -18.97 -8.41 19.03
N VAL A 152 -19.48 -8.57 17.81
CA VAL A 152 -20.35 -9.67 17.42
C VAL A 152 -19.63 -10.50 16.37
N LEU A 153 -19.68 -11.83 16.52
CA LEU A 153 -19.16 -12.73 15.49
C LEU A 153 -19.97 -12.55 14.20
N ARG A 154 -19.26 -12.53 13.08
CA ARG A 154 -19.91 -12.48 11.77
C ARG A 154 -20.88 -13.67 11.63
N GLU A 155 -22.04 -13.44 11.07
CA GLU A 155 -23.01 -14.49 10.78
C GLU A 155 -22.37 -15.56 9.88
N GLY A 156 -22.36 -16.81 10.32
CA GLY A 156 -21.73 -17.93 9.64
C GLY A 156 -20.24 -18.15 10.03
N ALA A 157 -19.66 -17.35 10.93
CA ALA A 157 -18.37 -17.65 11.52
C ALA A 157 -18.49 -18.96 12.32
N SER A 158 -17.73 -19.98 11.93
CA SER A 158 -17.61 -21.23 12.70
C SER A 158 -16.57 -21.03 13.81
N ASP A 159 -16.85 -21.62 14.96
CA ASP A 159 -15.84 -21.73 16.02
C ASP A 159 -14.87 -22.90 15.67
N PRO A 160 -13.73 -22.63 15.02
CA PRO A 160 -12.84 -23.70 14.60
C PRO A 160 -12.22 -24.34 15.84
N SER A 161 -12.40 -25.63 15.99
CA SER A 161 -11.64 -26.38 16.99
C SER A 161 -10.16 -26.42 16.56
N LEU A 162 -9.33 -25.64 17.23
CA LEU A 162 -7.90 -25.55 16.96
C LEU A 162 -7.13 -26.53 17.86
N THR A 163 -6.23 -27.30 17.28
CA THR A 163 -5.39 -28.25 18.02
C THR A 163 -3.94 -27.79 17.97
N VAL A 164 -3.30 -27.69 19.11
CA VAL A 164 -1.88 -27.38 19.24
C VAL A 164 -1.17 -28.52 19.93
N ALA A 165 0.00 -28.89 19.46
CA ALA A 165 0.85 -29.88 20.14
C ALA A 165 1.32 -29.36 21.50
N SER A 166 1.55 -30.27 22.44
CA SER A 166 2.10 -29.90 23.75
C SER A 166 3.40 -29.11 23.59
N SER A 167 3.48 -27.96 24.24
CA SER A 167 4.57 -26.97 24.11
C SER A 167 4.66 -26.25 22.73
N GLY A 168 3.67 -26.42 21.85
CA GLY A 168 3.57 -25.68 20.59
C GLY A 168 2.93 -24.30 20.78
N THR A 169 3.14 -23.41 19.82
CA THR A 169 2.48 -22.10 19.71
C THR A 169 1.67 -22.07 18.44
N LEU A 170 0.40 -21.65 18.54
CA LEU A 170 -0.49 -21.50 17.40
C LEU A 170 -0.94 -20.03 17.30
N PRO A 171 -0.57 -19.29 16.25
CA PRO A 171 -1.12 -17.97 16.00
C PRO A 171 -2.58 -18.11 15.55
N ILE A 172 -3.50 -17.38 16.17
CA ILE A 172 -4.91 -17.37 15.83
C ILE A 172 -5.25 -15.96 15.32
N GLN A 173 -5.67 -15.87 14.05
CA GLN A 173 -6.13 -14.63 13.44
C GLN A 173 -7.63 -14.49 13.67
N VAL A 174 -8.02 -13.77 14.71
CA VAL A 174 -9.41 -13.67 15.15
C VAL A 174 -10.23 -12.70 14.30
N LEU A 175 -9.58 -11.74 13.65
CA LEU A 175 -10.26 -10.68 12.88
C LEU A 175 -10.49 -11.03 11.40
N ASP A 176 -9.91 -12.11 10.91
CA ASP A 176 -10.04 -12.56 9.51
C ASP A 176 -11.20 -13.56 9.29
N GLN A 177 -12.09 -13.71 10.29
CA GLN A 177 -13.21 -14.66 10.26
C GLN A 177 -14.50 -14.01 9.72
#